data_a54b2be56a58d203dbaf67cccdc6e888
#
_entry.id   a54b2be56a58d203dbaf67cccdc6e888
#
_cell.length_a   1.000
_cell.length_b   1.000
_cell.length_c   1.000
_cell.angle_alpha   90.00
_cell.angle_beta   90.00
_cell.angle_gamma   90.00
#
_symmetry.space_group_name_H-M   'P 1'
#
loop_
_entity.id
_entity.type
_entity.pdbx_description
1 polymer ?
#
loop_
_entity_poly.entity_id
_entity_poly.type
_entity_poly.pdbx_seq_one_letter_code
_entity_poly.pdbx_strand_id
1 'polypeptide(L)'
;GDRGEVAYDDPVARYWPEFAAAGKDRITVRHLLTHQAGLHEVRGLVSSAQNLLDWDEMVARLAAAEPRWEPGLRPGYHGFTFGWLVGEVIRRVTGLTVDQAVQREIAEPLGLDGLRVGLPEADRARAAQLLMAPRAVRRLERLAGWLETRDRYRPFVDALVVDDFLDIALSERIYDSELPAANGVFTARALARMYAALATPECFDAPPLLSPEITAQATEIQTRERDSVIGFDMRWRLGYHMAASTAGVLPRGFGHFGFGGSGAWGDPDTGLAVGFVVNAAAGTPFGDLRMARIGGAAVRSARRR
;
A
#
# COMPACT_ATOMS: atom_id res chain seq x y z
N GLY A 1 11.66 13.79 0.39
CA GLY A 1 12.84 13.17 0.97
C GLY A 1 14.12 13.64 0.30
N ASP A 2 14.64 12.89 -0.64
CA ASP A 2 15.96 13.10 -1.26
C ASP A 2 16.20 14.51 -1.83
N ARG A 3 15.18 15.11 -2.43
CA ARG A 3 15.26 16.48 -3.00
C ARG A 3 14.99 17.58 -1.98
N GLY A 4 14.79 17.24 -0.71
CA GLY A 4 14.45 18.22 0.33
C GLY A 4 13.04 18.80 0.26
N GLU A 5 12.19 18.30 -0.66
CA GLU A 5 10.83 18.83 -0.85
C GLU A 5 9.90 18.42 0.30
N VAL A 6 10.13 17.25 0.93
CA VAL A 6 9.36 16.70 2.05
C VAL A 6 10.32 16.16 3.10
N ALA A 7 10.13 16.57 4.37
CA ALA A 7 10.76 15.90 5.50
C ALA A 7 9.76 14.96 6.20
N TYR A 8 10.24 13.80 6.62
CA TYR A 8 9.35 12.81 7.26
C TYR A 8 8.71 13.29 8.56
N ASP A 9 9.41 14.16 9.28
CA ASP A 9 8.96 14.68 10.57
C ASP A 9 8.23 16.03 10.46
N ASP A 10 8.07 16.56 9.24
CA ASP A 10 7.23 17.72 9.01
C ASP A 10 5.75 17.37 9.22
N PRO A 11 4.97 18.30 9.81
CA PRO A 11 3.53 18.18 9.85
C PRO A 11 2.93 18.10 8.43
N VAL A 12 1.99 17.19 8.21
CA VAL A 12 1.26 17.08 6.94
C VAL A 12 0.59 18.41 6.57
N ALA A 13 0.11 19.15 7.56
CA ALA A 13 -0.53 20.46 7.40
C ALA A 13 0.38 21.51 6.73
N ARG A 14 1.69 21.32 6.75
CA ARG A 14 2.64 22.16 6.00
C ARG A 14 2.42 22.10 4.49
N TYR A 15 2.08 20.92 4.00
CA TYR A 15 1.86 20.64 2.58
C TYR A 15 0.39 20.66 2.20
N TRP A 16 -0.46 20.32 3.15
CA TRP A 16 -1.91 20.22 3.03
C TRP A 16 -2.58 20.96 4.19
N PRO A 17 -2.74 22.31 4.11
CA PRO A 17 -3.20 23.13 5.23
C PRO A 17 -4.57 22.72 5.79
N GLU A 18 -5.51 22.28 4.94
CA GLU A 18 -6.85 21.86 5.36
C GLU A 18 -6.82 20.61 6.25
N PHE A 19 -5.75 19.84 6.19
CA PHE A 19 -5.54 18.66 7.02
C PHE A 19 -5.38 18.98 8.51
N ALA A 20 -5.00 20.21 8.86
CA ALA A 20 -4.85 20.62 10.27
C ALA A 20 -6.15 20.55 11.09
N ALA A 21 -7.33 20.50 10.42
CA ALA A 21 -8.62 20.39 11.09
C ALA A 21 -8.70 19.17 12.01
N ALA A 22 -9.64 19.23 12.97
CA ALA A 22 -9.92 18.13 13.90
C ALA A 22 -8.69 17.63 14.70
N GLY A 23 -7.79 18.56 15.08
CA GLY A 23 -6.63 18.26 15.93
C GLY A 23 -5.48 17.54 15.24
N LYS A 24 -5.41 17.60 13.89
CA LYS A 24 -4.39 16.90 13.10
C LYS A 24 -3.15 17.75 12.76
N ASP A 25 -3.04 18.94 13.34
CA ASP A 25 -1.93 19.89 13.09
C ASP A 25 -0.52 19.30 13.36
N ARG A 26 -0.43 18.29 14.24
CA ARG A 26 0.84 17.61 14.60
C ARG A 26 1.04 16.26 13.92
N ILE A 27 0.12 15.80 13.08
CA ILE A 27 0.34 14.57 12.32
C ILE A 27 1.46 14.80 11.30
N THR A 28 2.52 14.00 11.39
CA THR A 28 3.67 14.10 10.49
C THR A 28 3.52 13.17 9.28
N VAL A 29 4.31 13.41 8.23
CA VAL A 29 4.44 12.51 7.08
C VAL A 29 4.86 11.10 7.53
N ARG A 30 5.76 11.01 8.53
CA ARG A 30 6.16 9.74 9.16
C ARG A 30 4.95 8.99 9.74
N HIS A 31 4.05 9.67 10.46
CA HIS A 31 2.83 9.05 11.00
C HIS A 31 1.94 8.45 9.90
N LEU A 32 1.84 9.10 8.73
CA LEU A 32 1.13 8.53 7.57
C LEU A 32 1.83 7.26 7.09
N LEU A 33 3.14 7.35 6.80
CA LEU A 33 3.91 6.26 6.20
C LEU A 33 4.04 5.03 7.12
N THR A 34 3.89 5.20 8.43
CA THR A 34 3.97 4.14 9.43
C THR A 34 2.63 3.71 10.01
N HIS A 35 1.54 4.16 9.40
CA HIS A 35 0.17 3.85 9.82
C HIS A 35 -0.15 4.28 11.27
N GLN A 36 0.43 5.37 11.74
CA GLN A 36 0.25 5.88 13.10
C GLN A 36 -0.63 7.13 13.19
N ALA A 37 -1.25 7.57 12.08
CA ALA A 37 -2.07 8.78 12.04
C ALA A 37 -3.44 8.64 12.72
N GLY A 38 -3.93 7.42 12.98
CA GLY A 38 -5.24 7.19 13.56
C GLY A 38 -6.43 7.39 12.59
N LEU A 39 -6.17 7.46 11.27
CA LEU A 39 -7.14 7.75 10.22
C LEU A 39 -7.46 6.51 9.37
N HIS A 40 -7.54 5.34 9.99
CA HIS A 40 -7.71 4.06 9.30
C HIS A 40 -9.13 3.79 8.79
N GLU A 41 -10.13 4.44 9.37
CA GLU A 41 -11.53 4.17 9.06
C GLU A 41 -11.92 4.76 7.72
N VAL A 42 -12.19 3.90 6.73
CA VAL A 42 -12.76 4.30 5.44
C VAL A 42 -14.29 4.19 5.45
N ARG A 43 -14.83 3.18 6.12
CA ARG A 43 -16.27 2.90 6.11
C ARG A 43 -17.10 4.06 6.65
N GLY A 44 -16.63 4.74 7.69
CA GLY A 44 -17.27 5.93 8.25
C GLY A 44 -17.18 7.17 7.38
N LEU A 45 -16.31 7.17 6.37
CA LEU A 45 -16.13 8.30 5.46
C LEU A 45 -17.02 8.22 4.23
N VAL A 46 -17.52 7.05 3.87
CA VAL A 46 -18.24 6.84 2.59
C VAL A 46 -19.65 6.28 2.82
N SER A 47 -20.56 6.62 1.94
CA SER A 47 -21.92 6.06 1.92
C SER A 47 -22.05 4.89 0.93
N SER A 48 -21.12 4.79 -0.01
CA SER A 48 -21.00 3.69 -0.98
C SER A 48 -19.57 3.60 -1.52
N ALA A 49 -19.22 2.47 -2.12
CA ALA A 49 -17.92 2.30 -2.75
C ALA A 49 -17.68 3.27 -3.93
N GLN A 50 -18.73 3.86 -4.51
CA GLN A 50 -18.61 4.85 -5.55
C GLN A 50 -17.84 6.10 -5.10
N ASN A 51 -17.99 6.52 -3.84
CA ASN A 51 -17.25 7.66 -3.30
C ASN A 51 -15.74 7.46 -3.33
N LEU A 52 -15.26 6.19 -3.25
CA LEU A 52 -13.83 5.88 -3.33
C LEU A 52 -13.18 6.28 -4.66
N LEU A 53 -13.97 6.45 -5.71
CA LEU A 53 -13.50 6.83 -7.04
C LEU A 53 -13.40 8.35 -7.21
N ASP A 54 -13.91 9.13 -6.25
CA ASP A 54 -13.80 10.59 -6.25
C ASP A 54 -12.65 11.02 -5.34
N TRP A 55 -11.54 11.41 -5.96
CA TRP A 55 -10.33 11.81 -5.22
C TRP A 55 -10.58 13.01 -4.31
N ASP A 56 -11.18 14.07 -4.86
CA ASP A 56 -11.33 15.34 -4.16
C ASP A 56 -12.34 15.20 -3.01
N GLU A 57 -13.40 14.40 -3.19
CA GLU A 57 -14.34 14.05 -2.12
C GLU A 57 -13.62 13.29 -0.99
N MET A 58 -12.84 12.28 -1.30
CA MET A 58 -12.12 11.50 -0.29
C MET A 58 -11.08 12.32 0.47
N VAL A 59 -10.35 13.17 -0.23
CA VAL A 59 -9.38 14.10 0.37
C VAL A 59 -10.08 15.09 1.32
N ALA A 60 -11.20 15.68 0.90
CA ALA A 60 -11.98 16.59 1.75
C ALA A 60 -12.50 15.89 3.02
N ARG A 61 -13.02 14.66 2.87
CA ARG A 61 -13.51 13.85 4.01
C ARG A 61 -12.39 13.48 4.98
N LEU A 62 -11.21 13.11 4.49
CA LEU A 62 -10.03 12.81 5.32
C LEU A 62 -9.48 14.07 6.01
N ALA A 63 -9.51 15.23 5.34
CA ALA A 63 -9.17 16.50 5.97
C ALA A 63 -10.10 16.86 7.13
N ALA A 64 -11.38 16.52 7.05
CA ALA A 64 -12.37 16.77 8.10
C ALA A 64 -12.39 15.69 9.20
N ALA A 65 -11.87 14.49 8.94
CA ALA A 65 -11.95 13.34 9.85
C ALA A 65 -11.13 13.55 11.13
N GLU A 66 -11.62 12.98 12.25
CA GLU A 66 -10.91 12.96 13.52
C GLU A 66 -10.06 11.68 13.65
N PRO A 67 -8.82 11.76 14.16
CA PRO A 67 -8.03 10.58 14.50
C PRO A 67 -8.68 9.73 15.59
N ARG A 68 -8.66 8.43 15.45
CA ARG A 68 -9.23 7.49 16.45
C ARG A 68 -8.35 7.25 17.68
N TRP A 69 -7.12 7.72 17.65
CA TRP A 69 -6.18 7.75 18.78
C TRP A 69 -5.17 8.87 18.56
N GLU A 70 -4.45 9.20 19.62
CA GLU A 70 -3.34 10.17 19.57
C GLU A 70 -2.33 9.74 18.51
N PRO A 71 -2.04 10.57 17.50
CA PRO A 71 -1.07 10.26 16.46
C PRO A 71 0.31 9.88 17.03
N GLY A 72 0.91 8.83 16.50
CA GLY A 72 2.17 8.28 17.00
C GLY A 72 2.04 7.30 18.17
N LEU A 73 0.86 7.19 18.81
CA LEU A 73 0.67 6.32 19.98
C LEU A 73 0.80 4.83 19.62
N ARG A 74 0.27 4.42 18.47
CA ARG A 74 0.25 3.02 18.03
C ARG A 74 0.03 2.90 16.54
N PRO A 75 0.55 1.84 15.90
CA PRO A 75 0.22 1.55 14.52
C PRO A 75 -1.18 0.94 14.38
N GLY A 76 -1.85 1.26 13.29
CA GLY A 76 -3.10 0.65 12.87
C GLY A 76 -3.30 0.82 11.37
N TYR A 77 -3.35 -0.27 10.64
CA TYR A 77 -3.31 -0.31 9.19
C TYR A 77 -4.38 0.56 8.52
N HIS A 78 -3.93 1.54 7.75
CA HIS A 78 -4.75 2.43 6.95
C HIS A 78 -4.96 1.79 5.56
N GLY A 79 -5.77 0.73 5.48
CA GLY A 79 -5.85 -0.15 4.31
C GLY A 79 -6.24 0.55 3.01
N PHE A 80 -7.23 1.44 3.06
CA PHE A 80 -7.63 2.29 1.93
C PHE A 80 -7.13 3.72 2.06
N THR A 81 -7.26 4.30 3.25
CA THR A 81 -7.02 5.71 3.48
C THR A 81 -5.57 6.13 3.24
N PHE A 82 -4.61 5.21 3.40
CA PHE A 82 -3.20 5.42 3.08
C PHE A 82 -2.99 6.01 1.69
N GLY A 83 -3.72 5.50 0.69
CA GLY A 83 -3.59 5.92 -0.68
C GLY A 83 -3.84 7.41 -0.90
N TRP A 84 -4.94 7.93 -0.34
CA TRP A 84 -5.25 9.37 -0.43
C TRP A 84 -4.39 10.21 0.50
N LEU A 85 -4.11 9.74 1.72
CA LEU A 85 -3.31 10.48 2.69
C LEU A 85 -1.90 10.77 2.17
N VAL A 86 -1.21 9.75 1.69
CA VAL A 86 0.14 9.90 1.12
C VAL A 86 0.08 10.49 -0.29
N GLY A 87 -0.89 10.07 -1.09
CA GLY A 87 -1.07 10.56 -2.46
C GLY A 87 -1.37 12.04 -2.53
N GLU A 88 -2.16 12.59 -1.59
CA GLU A 88 -2.43 14.03 -1.55
C GLU A 88 -1.18 14.84 -1.18
N VAL A 89 -0.35 14.35 -0.26
CA VAL A 89 0.96 14.99 -0.01
C VAL A 89 1.82 15.00 -1.29
N ILE A 90 1.85 13.88 -2.03
CA ILE A 90 2.56 13.82 -3.31
C ILE A 90 1.99 14.85 -4.29
N ARG A 91 0.66 14.92 -4.46
CA ARG A 91 0.00 15.86 -5.36
C ARG A 91 0.29 17.32 -5.01
N ARG A 92 0.21 17.68 -3.72
CA ARG A 92 0.47 19.04 -3.24
C ARG A 92 1.92 19.49 -3.44
N VAL A 93 2.85 18.57 -3.25
CA VAL A 93 4.29 18.87 -3.36
C VAL A 93 4.76 18.89 -4.81
N THR A 94 4.25 17.97 -5.65
CA THR A 94 4.78 17.78 -7.00
C THR A 94 3.91 18.37 -8.11
N GLY A 95 2.64 18.65 -7.84
CA GLY A 95 1.63 18.99 -8.84
C GLY A 95 1.23 17.83 -9.75
N LEU A 96 1.68 16.60 -9.46
CA LEU A 96 1.40 15.39 -10.25
C LEU A 96 0.34 14.53 -9.59
N THR A 97 -0.42 13.79 -10.37
CA THR A 97 -1.22 12.69 -9.84
C THR A 97 -0.30 11.56 -9.35
N VAL A 98 -0.83 10.60 -8.60
CA VAL A 98 -0.01 9.48 -8.08
C VAL A 98 0.54 8.64 -9.22
N ASP A 99 -0.26 8.33 -10.25
CA ASP A 99 0.21 7.61 -11.43
C ASP A 99 1.32 8.39 -12.16
N GLN A 100 1.12 9.68 -12.39
CA GLN A 100 2.14 10.52 -13.02
C GLN A 100 3.45 10.55 -12.22
N ALA A 101 3.36 10.62 -10.90
CA ALA A 101 4.55 10.55 -10.03
C ALA A 101 5.24 9.18 -10.13
N VAL A 102 4.48 8.09 -10.13
CA VAL A 102 5.02 6.73 -10.33
C VAL A 102 5.70 6.59 -11.69
N GLN A 103 5.10 7.13 -12.76
CA GLN A 103 5.73 7.10 -14.09
C GLN A 103 7.04 7.87 -14.07
N ARG A 104 7.02 9.14 -13.70
CA ARG A 104 8.18 10.04 -13.77
C ARG A 104 9.33 9.62 -12.85
N GLU A 105 9.01 9.21 -11.62
CA GLU A 105 10.02 8.99 -10.57
C GLU A 105 10.51 7.53 -10.50
N ILE A 106 9.76 6.57 -11.04
CA ILE A 106 10.08 5.14 -10.91
C ILE A 106 10.11 4.44 -12.26
N ALA A 107 9.01 4.52 -13.03
CA ALA A 107 8.88 3.71 -14.24
C ALA A 107 9.85 4.15 -15.34
N GLU A 108 9.89 5.44 -15.65
CA GLU A 108 10.78 6.01 -16.68
C GLU A 108 12.26 5.81 -16.35
N PRO A 109 12.77 6.14 -15.15
CA PRO A 109 14.18 5.93 -14.81
C PRO A 109 14.62 4.47 -14.88
N LEU A 110 13.75 3.53 -14.60
CA LEU A 110 14.05 2.09 -14.66
C LEU A 110 13.66 1.41 -15.99
N GLY A 111 13.09 2.15 -16.94
CA GLY A 111 12.59 1.61 -18.20
C GLY A 111 11.51 0.55 -17.99
N LEU A 112 10.55 0.81 -17.08
CA LEU A 112 9.50 -0.15 -16.72
C LEU A 112 8.23 0.09 -17.54
N ASP A 113 7.68 -1.00 -18.06
CA ASP A 113 6.32 -1.07 -18.59
C ASP A 113 5.44 -1.90 -17.62
N GLY A 114 4.21 -1.41 -17.39
CA GLY A 114 3.26 -2.09 -16.48
C GLY A 114 3.52 -1.80 -15.00
N LEU A 115 3.66 -0.53 -14.66
CA LEU A 115 3.65 -0.01 -13.30
C LEU A 115 2.72 1.20 -13.27
N ARG A 116 1.41 1.00 -13.00
CA ARG A 116 0.37 2.03 -13.09
C ARG A 116 -0.51 2.07 -11.84
N VAL A 117 -1.09 3.25 -11.55
CA VAL A 117 -2.15 3.44 -10.55
C VAL A 117 -3.38 3.96 -11.28
N GLY A 118 -4.48 3.19 -11.27
CA GLY A 118 -5.50 3.34 -12.28
C GLY A 118 -5.01 2.85 -13.65
N LEU A 119 -5.80 3.02 -14.70
CA LEU A 119 -5.35 2.61 -16.03
C LEU A 119 -5.99 3.47 -17.12
N PRO A 120 -5.19 4.16 -17.95
CA PRO A 120 -5.68 4.88 -19.11
C PRO A 120 -6.45 3.94 -20.05
N GLU A 121 -7.48 4.46 -20.71
CA GLU A 121 -8.34 3.68 -21.62
C GLU A 121 -7.52 2.95 -22.69
N ALA A 122 -6.50 3.59 -23.25
CA ALA A 122 -5.62 3.01 -24.27
C ALA A 122 -4.89 1.74 -23.78
N ASP A 123 -4.65 1.58 -22.49
CA ASP A 123 -3.94 0.43 -21.91
C ASP A 123 -4.87 -0.65 -21.36
N ARG A 124 -6.19 -0.41 -21.29
CA ARG A 124 -7.16 -1.36 -20.67
C ARG A 124 -7.19 -2.72 -21.36
N ALA A 125 -7.01 -2.75 -22.68
CA ALA A 125 -6.94 -4.01 -23.42
C ALA A 125 -5.74 -4.91 -23.02
N ARG A 126 -4.73 -4.36 -22.33
CA ARG A 126 -3.56 -5.09 -21.82
C ARG A 126 -3.77 -5.61 -20.40
N ALA A 127 -4.76 -5.10 -19.67
CA ALA A 127 -5.01 -5.50 -18.30
C ALA A 127 -5.65 -6.88 -18.23
N ALA A 128 -5.10 -7.75 -17.38
CA ALA A 128 -5.75 -9.01 -17.08
C ALA A 128 -6.98 -8.76 -16.20
N GLN A 129 -8.11 -9.34 -16.56
CA GLN A 129 -9.32 -9.27 -15.76
C GLN A 129 -9.09 -9.91 -14.39
N LEU A 130 -9.45 -9.19 -13.32
CA LEU A 130 -9.45 -9.77 -11.97
C LEU A 130 -10.62 -10.73 -11.83
N LEU A 131 -10.33 -11.94 -11.43
CA LEU A 131 -11.30 -13.02 -11.29
C LEU A 131 -11.43 -13.42 -9.82
N MET A 132 -12.67 -13.64 -9.38
CA MET A 132 -12.97 -14.25 -8.08
C MET A 132 -14.09 -15.26 -8.25
N ALA A 133 -13.87 -16.48 -7.78
CA ALA A 133 -14.90 -17.51 -7.88
C ALA A 133 -16.12 -17.09 -7.04
N PRO A 134 -17.38 -17.31 -7.52
CA PRO A 134 -18.60 -16.93 -6.78
C PRO A 134 -18.66 -17.50 -5.36
N ARG A 135 -18.11 -18.69 -5.13
CA ARG A 135 -17.99 -19.28 -3.78
C ARG A 135 -17.03 -18.50 -2.88
N ALA A 136 -15.98 -17.89 -3.44
CA ALA A 136 -15.03 -17.06 -2.71
C ALA A 136 -15.67 -15.72 -2.31
N VAL A 137 -16.41 -15.08 -3.23
CA VAL A 137 -17.20 -13.86 -2.95
C VAL A 137 -18.16 -14.14 -1.78
N ARG A 138 -19.04 -15.15 -1.90
CA ARG A 138 -19.97 -15.51 -0.81
C ARG A 138 -19.29 -15.86 0.51
N ARG A 139 -18.08 -16.40 0.48
CA ARG A 139 -17.30 -16.67 1.70
C ARG A 139 -16.80 -15.38 2.34
N LEU A 140 -16.35 -14.41 1.54
CA LEU A 140 -15.92 -13.09 2.02
C LEU A 140 -17.09 -12.33 2.63
N GLU A 141 -18.23 -12.27 1.95
CA GLU A 141 -19.45 -11.62 2.45
C GLU A 141 -19.87 -12.19 3.81
N ARG A 142 -19.92 -13.53 3.92
CA ARG A 142 -20.23 -14.20 5.20
C ARG A 142 -19.19 -13.88 6.28
N LEU A 143 -17.92 -13.83 5.93
CA LEU A 143 -16.85 -13.48 6.87
C LEU A 143 -16.98 -12.02 7.31
N ALA A 144 -17.20 -11.09 6.39
CA ALA A 144 -17.44 -9.69 6.70
C ALA A 144 -18.62 -9.53 7.66
N GLY A 145 -19.78 -10.10 7.34
CA GLY A 145 -20.95 -10.07 8.20
C GLY A 145 -20.70 -10.71 9.58
N TRP A 146 -19.90 -11.77 9.67
CA TRP A 146 -19.51 -12.36 10.95
C TRP A 146 -18.56 -11.44 11.76
N LEU A 147 -17.63 -10.76 11.11
CA LEU A 147 -16.71 -9.81 11.75
C LEU A 147 -17.47 -8.58 12.26
N GLU A 148 -18.44 -8.07 11.51
CA GLU A 148 -19.27 -6.91 11.86
C GLU A 148 -20.06 -7.10 13.17
N THR A 149 -20.44 -8.32 13.49
CA THR A 149 -21.16 -8.62 14.73
C THR A 149 -20.28 -8.64 15.98
N ARG A 150 -19.00 -8.30 15.89
CA ARG A 150 -18.05 -8.44 16.99
C ARG A 150 -17.18 -7.19 17.16
N ASP A 151 -17.37 -6.47 18.23
CA ASP A 151 -16.68 -5.20 18.54
C ASP A 151 -15.16 -5.29 18.45
N ARG A 152 -14.57 -6.43 18.83
CA ARG A 152 -13.11 -6.63 18.77
C ARG A 152 -12.53 -6.53 17.36
N TYR A 153 -13.35 -6.73 16.31
CA TYR A 153 -12.93 -6.62 14.92
C TYR A 153 -13.40 -5.32 14.27
N ARG A 154 -14.05 -4.43 15.04
CA ARG A 154 -14.54 -3.16 14.54
C ARG A 154 -13.47 -2.35 13.81
N PRO A 155 -12.24 -2.19 14.36
CA PRO A 155 -11.20 -1.44 13.64
C PRO A 155 -10.84 -2.06 12.29
N PHE A 156 -10.84 -3.40 12.20
CA PHE A 156 -10.58 -4.12 10.94
C PHE A 156 -11.71 -3.87 9.91
N VAL A 157 -12.95 -3.98 10.35
CA VAL A 157 -14.13 -3.76 9.49
C VAL A 157 -14.15 -2.32 8.98
N ASP A 158 -13.98 -1.35 9.87
CA ASP A 158 -14.01 0.07 9.54
C ASP A 158 -12.88 0.48 8.59
N ALA A 159 -11.73 -0.22 8.61
CA ALA A 159 -10.58 0.05 7.75
C ALA A 159 -10.62 -0.65 6.38
N LEU A 160 -11.30 -1.81 6.27
CA LEU A 160 -11.10 -2.72 5.14
C LEU A 160 -12.40 -3.21 4.48
N VAL A 161 -13.57 -2.97 5.10
CA VAL A 161 -14.85 -3.42 4.55
C VAL A 161 -15.65 -2.21 4.09
N VAL A 162 -15.83 -2.10 2.79
CA VAL A 162 -16.71 -1.12 2.16
C VAL A 162 -17.74 -1.87 1.34
N ASP A 163 -19.02 -1.58 1.61
CA ASP A 163 -20.13 -2.20 0.92
C ASP A 163 -20.02 -1.94 -0.59
N ASP A 164 -20.36 -2.92 -1.41
CA ASP A 164 -20.31 -2.89 -2.88
C ASP A 164 -18.91 -2.66 -3.49
N PHE A 165 -17.82 -2.65 -2.69
CA PHE A 165 -16.48 -2.45 -3.23
C PHE A 165 -16.06 -3.56 -4.20
N LEU A 166 -16.48 -4.81 -3.99
CA LEU A 166 -16.15 -5.92 -4.88
C LEU A 166 -16.76 -5.75 -6.27
N ASP A 167 -17.92 -5.12 -6.39
CA ASP A 167 -18.56 -4.84 -7.68
C ASP A 167 -17.73 -3.84 -8.51
N ILE A 168 -17.11 -2.87 -7.85
CA ILE A 168 -16.17 -1.94 -8.49
C ILE A 168 -14.86 -2.66 -8.80
N ALA A 169 -14.29 -3.37 -7.83
CA ALA A 169 -12.99 -4.02 -7.96
C ALA A 169 -12.95 -5.11 -9.05
N LEU A 170 -14.09 -5.77 -9.32
CA LEU A 170 -14.22 -6.81 -10.35
C LEU A 170 -14.72 -6.26 -11.70
N SER A 171 -14.90 -4.96 -11.83
CA SER A 171 -15.33 -4.28 -13.06
C SER A 171 -14.24 -3.35 -13.60
N GLU A 172 -14.39 -2.88 -14.84
CA GLU A 172 -13.48 -1.89 -15.43
C GLU A 172 -13.54 -0.52 -14.73
N ARG A 173 -14.60 -0.25 -13.96
CA ARG A 173 -14.74 0.98 -13.17
C ARG A 173 -13.60 1.21 -12.19
N ILE A 174 -12.92 0.15 -11.75
CA ILE A 174 -11.75 0.25 -10.88
C ILE A 174 -10.60 1.05 -11.52
N TYR A 175 -10.59 1.16 -12.85
CA TYR A 175 -9.56 1.89 -13.60
C TYR A 175 -9.89 3.37 -13.82
N ASP A 176 -11.13 3.81 -13.53
CA ASP A 176 -11.61 5.16 -13.88
C ASP A 176 -10.98 6.27 -13.02
N SER A 177 -10.38 5.92 -11.90
CA SER A 177 -9.74 6.87 -10.99
C SER A 177 -8.46 6.31 -10.38
N GLU A 178 -7.72 7.15 -9.68
CA GLU A 178 -6.60 6.72 -8.85
C GLU A 178 -7.11 6.29 -7.47
N LEU A 179 -6.96 5.01 -7.15
CA LEU A 179 -7.19 4.43 -5.84
C LEU A 179 -5.90 3.70 -5.40
N PRO A 180 -4.85 4.44 -4.98
CA PRO A 180 -3.48 3.90 -4.90
C PRO A 180 -3.36 2.68 -3.99
N ALA A 181 -4.23 2.57 -2.98
CA ALA A 181 -4.26 1.43 -2.07
C ALA A 181 -4.88 0.16 -2.66
N ALA A 182 -5.58 0.24 -3.82
CA ALA A 182 -6.36 -0.90 -4.31
C ALA A 182 -6.28 -1.15 -5.82
N ASN A 183 -5.96 -0.14 -6.65
CA ASN A 183 -6.01 -0.29 -8.10
C ASN A 183 -4.67 -0.17 -8.83
N GLY A 184 -3.60 -0.58 -8.17
CA GLY A 184 -2.32 -0.77 -8.85
C GLY A 184 -2.40 -1.85 -9.92
N VAL A 185 -2.05 -1.52 -11.16
CA VAL A 185 -2.00 -2.45 -12.31
C VAL A 185 -0.54 -2.68 -12.67
N PHE A 186 -0.02 -3.84 -12.32
CA PHE A 186 1.40 -4.12 -12.36
C PHE A 186 1.71 -5.41 -13.09
N THR A 187 2.89 -5.45 -13.73
CA THR A 187 3.52 -6.71 -14.10
C THR A 187 4.44 -7.20 -12.97
N ALA A 188 4.55 -8.50 -12.81
CA ALA A 188 5.47 -9.09 -11.83
C ALA A 188 6.93 -8.67 -12.08
N ARG A 189 7.31 -8.51 -13.35
CA ARG A 189 8.63 -8.05 -13.76
C ARG A 189 8.89 -6.60 -13.32
N ALA A 190 7.94 -5.69 -13.52
CA ALA A 190 8.09 -4.29 -13.12
C ALA A 190 8.23 -4.17 -11.59
N LEU A 191 7.38 -4.87 -10.83
CA LEU A 191 7.48 -4.89 -9.38
C LEU A 191 8.82 -5.46 -8.89
N ALA A 192 9.24 -6.62 -9.42
CA ALA A 192 10.52 -7.22 -9.03
C ALA A 192 11.70 -6.29 -9.34
N ARG A 193 11.69 -5.63 -10.50
CA ARG A 193 12.76 -4.70 -10.89
C ARG A 193 12.76 -3.43 -10.02
N MET A 194 11.60 -2.88 -9.69
CA MET A 194 11.50 -1.74 -8.77
C MET A 194 12.08 -2.10 -7.38
N TYR A 195 11.67 -3.22 -6.80
CA TYR A 195 12.20 -3.65 -5.51
C TYR A 195 13.69 -4.04 -5.56
N ALA A 196 14.18 -4.56 -6.67
CA ALA A 196 15.61 -4.82 -6.88
C ALA A 196 16.39 -3.50 -6.92
N ALA A 197 15.90 -2.46 -7.61
CA ALA A 197 16.55 -1.16 -7.64
C ALA A 197 16.61 -0.47 -6.26
N LEU A 198 15.70 -0.82 -5.34
CA LEU A 198 15.73 -0.34 -3.96
C LEU A 198 16.59 -1.20 -3.03
N ALA A 199 16.62 -2.53 -3.25
CA ALA A 199 17.33 -3.46 -2.36
C ALA A 199 18.80 -3.65 -2.73
N THR A 200 19.12 -3.56 -4.02
CA THR A 200 20.46 -3.80 -4.60
C THR A 200 20.76 -2.81 -5.72
N PRO A 201 20.75 -1.48 -5.42
CA PRO A 201 20.93 -0.44 -6.44
C PRO A 201 22.24 -0.57 -7.21
N GLU A 202 23.28 -1.15 -6.60
CA GLU A 202 24.58 -1.41 -7.22
C GLU A 202 24.54 -2.40 -8.39
N CYS A 203 23.45 -3.15 -8.53
CA CYS A 203 23.24 -4.07 -9.66
C CYS A 203 22.62 -3.41 -10.91
N PHE A 204 22.42 -2.09 -10.88
CA PHE A 204 21.81 -1.35 -11.97
C PHE A 204 22.78 -0.36 -12.60
N ASP A 205 22.80 -0.31 -13.92
CA ASP A 205 23.58 0.69 -14.71
C ASP A 205 22.85 2.05 -14.78
N ALA A 206 22.06 2.39 -13.76
CA ALA A 206 21.29 3.63 -13.67
C ALA A 206 21.51 4.28 -12.30
N PRO A 207 21.32 5.60 -12.18
CA PRO A 207 21.35 6.25 -10.88
C PRO A 207 20.33 5.58 -9.92
N PRO A 208 20.68 5.44 -8.64
CA PRO A 208 19.76 4.87 -7.66
C PRO A 208 18.47 5.71 -7.56
N LEU A 209 17.32 5.05 -7.40
CA LEU A 209 16.03 5.73 -7.23
C LEU A 209 15.99 6.63 -5.99
N LEU A 210 16.68 6.22 -4.95
CA LEU A 210 16.82 6.93 -3.68
C LEU A 210 18.29 6.92 -3.26
N SER A 211 18.72 7.96 -2.53
CA SER A 211 20.04 7.94 -1.91
C SER A 211 20.17 6.80 -0.89
N PRO A 212 21.40 6.35 -0.60
CA PRO A 212 21.62 5.31 0.42
C PRO A 212 21.02 5.69 1.79
N GLU A 213 21.11 6.97 2.16
CA GLU A 213 20.59 7.51 3.41
C GLU A 213 19.06 7.40 3.48
N ILE A 214 18.36 7.81 2.43
CA ILE A 214 16.90 7.72 2.35
C ILE A 214 16.44 6.27 2.26
N THR A 215 17.14 5.43 1.50
CA THR A 215 16.86 4.00 1.44
C THR A 215 16.98 3.35 2.80
N ALA A 216 18.04 3.66 3.56
CA ALA A 216 18.22 3.15 4.92
C ALA A 216 17.07 3.58 5.84
N GLN A 217 16.70 4.86 5.84
CA GLN A 217 15.58 5.38 6.62
C GLN A 217 14.24 4.73 6.23
N ALA A 218 13.98 4.61 4.92
CA ALA A 218 12.72 4.06 4.41
C ALA A 218 12.54 2.59 4.75
N THR A 219 13.63 1.84 4.84
CA THR A 219 13.63 0.38 5.10
C THR A 219 13.89 0.01 6.56
N GLU A 220 14.21 0.97 7.42
CA GLU A 220 14.32 0.77 8.86
C GLU A 220 12.97 0.49 9.51
N ILE A 221 12.95 -0.38 10.53
CA ILE A 221 11.74 -0.69 11.31
C ILE A 221 11.37 0.52 12.17
N GLN A 222 10.21 1.10 11.89
CA GLN A 222 9.68 2.27 12.61
C GLN A 222 8.77 1.88 13.78
N THR A 223 8.04 0.75 13.68
CA THR A 223 7.14 0.29 14.73
C THR A 223 7.46 -1.16 15.11
N ARG A 224 7.31 -1.47 16.39
CA ARG A 224 7.52 -2.83 16.95
C ARG A 224 6.27 -3.34 17.66
N GLU A 225 5.28 -2.48 17.83
CA GLU A 225 4.01 -2.79 18.45
C GLU A 225 3.14 -3.58 17.48
N ARG A 226 2.24 -4.36 18.05
CA ARG A 226 1.22 -5.06 17.30
C ARG A 226 0.27 -4.06 16.65
N ASP A 227 0.00 -4.22 15.37
CA ASP A 227 -0.97 -3.39 14.64
C ASP A 227 -2.37 -3.53 15.25
N SER A 228 -2.99 -2.39 15.58
CA SER A 228 -4.26 -2.35 16.30
C SER A 228 -5.49 -2.59 15.41
N VAL A 229 -5.32 -2.58 14.08
CA VAL A 229 -6.38 -2.83 13.09
C VAL A 229 -6.37 -4.28 12.63
N ILE A 230 -5.24 -4.77 12.16
CA ILE A 230 -5.13 -6.14 11.60
C ILE A 230 -4.60 -7.17 12.61
N GLY A 231 -4.11 -6.71 13.76
CA GLY A 231 -3.77 -7.59 14.86
C GLY A 231 -2.49 -8.42 14.69
N PHE A 232 -1.57 -8.03 13.81
CA PHE A 232 -0.28 -8.68 13.58
C PHE A 232 0.90 -7.76 13.88
N ASP A 233 2.08 -8.33 14.10
CA ASP A 233 3.34 -7.60 14.17
C ASP A 233 3.81 -7.32 12.73
N MET A 234 3.48 -6.15 12.21
CA MET A 234 3.78 -5.76 10.83
C MET A 234 5.18 -5.19 10.67
N ARG A 235 5.77 -4.67 11.75
CA ARG A 235 7.07 -3.98 11.71
C ARG A 235 7.11 -2.96 10.60
N TRP A 236 6.18 -1.99 10.68
CA TRP A 236 6.05 -0.96 9.67
C TRP A 236 7.36 -0.20 9.47
N ARG A 237 7.64 0.10 8.23
CA ARG A 237 8.69 0.96 7.72
C ARG A 237 8.04 2.17 7.05
N LEU A 238 8.81 3.06 6.43
CA LEU A 238 8.21 4.20 5.73
C LEU A 238 7.56 3.74 4.42
N GLY A 239 6.27 3.39 4.49
CA GLY A 239 5.47 2.89 3.35
C GLY A 239 5.57 1.39 3.08
N TYR A 240 6.32 0.62 3.90
CA TYR A 240 6.47 -0.82 3.74
C TYR A 240 6.18 -1.56 5.04
N HIS A 241 5.96 -2.86 4.95
CA HIS A 241 5.99 -3.77 6.10
C HIS A 241 7.10 -4.81 5.94
N MET A 242 7.31 -5.59 6.98
CA MET A 242 8.28 -6.68 6.98
C MET A 242 7.94 -7.72 5.90
N ALA A 243 8.91 -8.07 5.08
CA ALA A 243 8.77 -9.19 4.17
C ALA A 243 8.78 -10.52 4.94
N ALA A 244 7.82 -11.39 4.65
CA ALA A 244 7.74 -12.72 5.22
C ALA A 244 7.76 -13.79 4.13
N SER A 245 8.40 -14.93 4.43
CA SER A 245 8.46 -16.07 3.54
C SER A 245 8.33 -17.37 4.31
N THR A 246 8.00 -18.48 3.64
CA THR A 246 8.01 -19.81 4.26
C THR A 246 9.41 -20.34 4.57
N ALA A 247 10.47 -19.59 4.23
CA ALA A 247 11.85 -19.87 4.63
C ALA A 247 12.28 -19.08 5.88
N GLY A 248 11.35 -18.41 6.53
CA GLY A 248 11.55 -17.58 7.72
C GLY A 248 11.42 -16.08 7.45
N VAL A 249 11.61 -15.31 8.50
CA VAL A 249 11.62 -13.85 8.47
C VAL A 249 12.87 -13.36 7.77
N LEU A 250 12.73 -12.30 7.00
CA LEU A 250 13.81 -11.55 6.36
C LEU A 250 13.98 -10.23 7.14
N PRO A 251 14.98 -10.12 8.04
CA PRO A 251 15.07 -8.98 8.98
C PRO A 251 15.17 -7.63 8.28
N ARG A 252 15.90 -7.56 7.16
CA ARG A 252 16.01 -6.36 6.33
C ARG A 252 15.07 -6.35 5.13
N GLY A 253 14.33 -7.43 4.93
CA GLY A 253 13.34 -7.54 3.85
C GLY A 253 12.18 -6.57 4.05
N PHE A 254 11.79 -5.86 3.01
CA PHE A 254 10.73 -4.87 3.00
C PHE A 254 9.85 -5.02 1.75
N GLY A 255 8.57 -4.75 1.88
CA GLY A 255 7.64 -4.87 0.77
C GLY A 255 6.20 -4.68 1.19
N HIS A 256 5.28 -5.08 0.33
CA HIS A 256 3.85 -5.09 0.64
C HIS A 256 3.14 -6.25 -0.05
N PHE A 257 2.15 -6.83 0.63
CA PHE A 257 1.28 -7.88 0.11
C PHE A 257 -0.16 -7.39 0.14
N GLY A 258 -0.84 -7.48 -1.01
CA GLY A 258 -2.22 -7.05 -1.16
C GLY A 258 -3.23 -8.15 -0.84
N PHE A 259 -4.44 -7.70 -0.58
CA PHE A 259 -5.62 -8.55 -0.58
C PHE A 259 -5.74 -9.23 -1.96
N GLY A 260 -5.97 -10.52 -1.99
CA GLY A 260 -6.06 -11.29 -3.25
C GLY A 260 -4.78 -12.02 -3.64
N GLY A 261 -3.62 -11.69 -3.06
CA GLY A 261 -2.41 -12.48 -3.17
C GLY A 261 -1.28 -11.89 -3.99
N SER A 262 -1.49 -10.76 -4.66
CA SER A 262 -0.40 -10.02 -5.32
C SER A 262 0.49 -9.33 -4.30
N GLY A 263 1.77 -9.16 -4.62
CA GLY A 263 2.69 -8.42 -3.76
C GLY A 263 4.12 -8.46 -4.28
N ALA A 264 4.97 -7.70 -3.62
CA ALA A 264 6.39 -7.69 -3.93
C ALA A 264 7.21 -7.32 -2.68
N TRP A 265 8.47 -7.71 -2.68
CA TRP A 265 9.43 -7.39 -1.64
C TRP A 265 10.86 -7.43 -2.18
N GLY A 266 11.74 -6.70 -1.52
CA GLY A 266 13.18 -6.76 -1.71
C GLY A 266 13.87 -7.09 -0.39
N ASP A 267 15.03 -7.72 -0.45
CA ASP A 267 15.86 -8.02 0.72
C ASP A 267 17.34 -7.85 0.37
N PRO A 268 18.00 -6.82 0.90
CA PRO A 268 19.41 -6.58 0.61
C PRO A 268 20.34 -7.65 1.16
N ASP A 269 19.96 -8.39 2.22
CA ASP A 269 20.81 -9.43 2.80
C ASP A 269 20.93 -10.66 1.90
N THR A 270 19.88 -11.00 1.17
CA THR A 270 19.89 -12.13 0.22
C THR A 270 20.12 -11.68 -1.22
N GLY A 271 20.14 -10.38 -1.51
CA GLY A 271 20.20 -9.83 -2.86
C GLY A 271 18.96 -10.18 -3.71
N LEU A 272 17.84 -10.47 -3.08
CA LEU A 272 16.63 -10.91 -3.77
C LEU A 272 15.59 -9.80 -3.86
N ALA A 273 14.93 -9.75 -5.01
CA ALA A 273 13.66 -9.07 -5.17
C ALA A 273 12.63 -10.01 -5.83
N VAL A 274 11.44 -10.06 -5.27
CA VAL A 274 10.37 -10.95 -5.73
C VAL A 274 9.12 -10.15 -5.99
N GLY A 275 8.60 -10.21 -7.22
CA GLY A 275 7.30 -9.70 -7.61
C GLY A 275 6.38 -10.85 -8.00
N PHE A 276 5.17 -10.84 -7.46
CA PHE A 276 4.15 -11.84 -7.75
C PHE A 276 2.81 -11.15 -7.96
N VAL A 277 2.21 -11.37 -9.12
CA VAL A 277 0.92 -10.77 -9.52
C VAL A 277 -0.01 -11.88 -9.91
N VAL A 278 -1.25 -11.80 -9.46
CA VAL A 278 -2.32 -12.73 -9.78
C VAL A 278 -3.54 -12.00 -10.30
N ASN A 279 -4.23 -12.62 -11.24
CA ASN A 279 -5.56 -12.17 -11.66
C ASN A 279 -6.69 -13.03 -11.06
N ALA A 280 -6.37 -14.10 -10.33
CA ALA A 280 -7.35 -14.94 -9.63
C ALA A 280 -7.18 -14.77 -8.13
N ALA A 281 -8.02 -13.93 -7.51
CA ALA A 281 -8.00 -13.68 -6.08
C ALA A 281 -8.54 -14.89 -5.30
N ALA A 282 -7.81 -15.27 -4.23
CA ALA A 282 -8.20 -16.41 -3.40
C ALA A 282 -9.27 -16.07 -2.34
N GLY A 283 -9.57 -14.78 -2.18
CA GLY A 283 -10.61 -14.33 -1.26
C GLY A 283 -10.27 -14.52 0.22
N THR A 284 -9.00 -14.27 0.59
CA THR A 284 -8.61 -14.20 1.99
C THR A 284 -8.32 -12.75 2.38
N PRO A 285 -8.74 -12.27 3.57
CA PRO A 285 -8.51 -10.90 4.00
C PRO A 285 -7.05 -10.58 4.30
N PHE A 286 -6.18 -11.60 4.39
CA PHE A 286 -4.77 -11.46 4.75
C PHE A 286 -3.82 -11.77 3.58
N GLY A 287 -4.34 -11.72 2.35
CA GLY A 287 -3.60 -12.14 1.18
C GLY A 287 -3.55 -13.66 1.01
N ASP A 288 -2.74 -14.07 0.10
CA ASP A 288 -2.64 -15.45 -0.35
C ASP A 288 -1.28 -16.02 0.05
N LEU A 289 -1.27 -17.24 0.55
CA LEU A 289 -0.01 -17.93 0.92
C LEU A 289 0.89 -18.22 -0.30
N ARG A 290 0.39 -18.05 -1.53
CA ARG A 290 1.19 -18.24 -2.75
C ARG A 290 2.42 -17.35 -2.73
N MET A 291 2.27 -16.06 -2.40
CA MET A 291 3.40 -15.12 -2.31
C MET A 291 4.45 -15.60 -1.30
N ALA A 292 4.04 -15.98 -0.09
CA ALA A 292 4.94 -16.46 0.94
C ALA A 292 5.66 -17.77 0.55
N ARG A 293 4.97 -18.68 -0.15
CA ARG A 293 5.54 -19.93 -0.65
C ARG A 293 6.57 -19.71 -1.76
N ILE A 294 6.24 -18.85 -2.74
CA ILE A 294 7.14 -18.50 -3.85
C ILE A 294 8.36 -17.76 -3.29
N GLY A 295 8.16 -16.79 -2.43
CA GLY A 295 9.23 -16.07 -1.76
C GLY A 295 10.13 -17.01 -0.96
N GLY A 296 9.54 -17.95 -0.22
CA GLY A 296 10.30 -18.96 0.52
C GLY A 296 11.10 -19.91 -0.37
N ALA A 297 10.58 -20.27 -1.54
CA ALA A 297 11.32 -21.07 -2.51
C ALA A 297 12.53 -20.29 -3.07
N ALA A 298 12.33 -19.01 -3.42
CA ALA A 298 13.41 -18.13 -3.89
C ALA A 298 14.51 -17.98 -2.84
N VAL A 299 14.17 -17.71 -1.58
CA VAL A 299 15.13 -17.61 -0.47
C VAL A 299 15.92 -18.90 -0.28
N ARG A 300 15.24 -20.05 -0.26
CA ARG A 300 15.95 -21.35 -0.14
C ARG A 300 16.90 -21.62 -1.31
N SER A 301 16.52 -21.19 -2.51
CA SER A 301 17.38 -21.37 -3.70
C SER A 301 18.60 -20.46 -3.67
N ALA A 302 18.46 -19.22 -3.21
CA ALA A 302 19.58 -18.29 -3.06
C ALA A 302 20.58 -18.75 -1.98
N ARG A 303 20.11 -19.29 -0.85
CA ARG A 303 20.97 -19.79 0.25
C ARG A 303 21.75 -21.06 -0.09
N ARG A 304 21.46 -21.73 -1.19
CA ARG A 304 22.18 -22.93 -1.67
C ARG A 304 23.32 -22.61 -2.62
N ARG A 305 23.45 -21.39 -3.06
CA ARG A 305 24.54 -20.85 -3.88
C ARG A 305 25.66 -20.28 -3.01
#